data_969e6c2685b2e3a6c86ea506db83d2c3
#
_entry.id   969e6c2685b2e3a6c86ea506db83d2c3
#
_cell.length_a   1.000
_cell.length_b   1.000
_cell.length_c   1.000
_cell.angle_alpha   90.00
_cell.angle_beta   90.00
_cell.angle_gamma   90.00
#
_symmetry.space_group_name_H-M   'P 1'
#
loop_
_entity.id
_entity.type
_entity.pdbx_description
1 polymer ?
#
loop_
_entity_poly.entity_id
_entity_poly.type
_entity_poly.pdbx_seq_one_letter_code
_entity_poly.pdbx_strand_id
1 'polypeptide(L)' 'MFTIQVFERSTGKPAYYKRVGIAFHGFFRGSTKDVYTDRDGEAHFEYDNGRGIIYVDGEEVYDGEICGRKIIYI' A
#
# COMPACT_ATOMS: atom_id res chain seq x y z
N MET A 1 10.74 5.08 4.83
CA MET A 1 9.39 5.02 5.44
C MET A 1 8.36 5.64 4.50
N PHE A 2 7.24 4.99 4.34
CA PHE A 2 6.17 5.51 3.50
C PHE A 2 4.81 5.04 4.01
N THR A 3 3.73 5.69 3.54
CA THR A 3 2.35 5.38 3.93
C THR A 3 1.53 5.08 2.68
N ILE A 4 0.76 4.01 2.74
CA ILE A 4 -0.23 3.71 1.71
C ILE A 4 -1.59 4.05 2.32
N GLN A 5 -2.32 4.95 1.66
CA GLN A 5 -3.65 5.35 2.11
C GLN A 5 -4.69 4.87 1.11
N VAL A 6 -5.66 4.11 1.58
CA VAL A 6 -6.64 3.42 0.75
C VAL A 6 -8.02 4.01 0.97
N PHE A 7 -8.68 4.35 -0.12
CA PHE A 7 -10.05 4.86 -0.11
C PHE A 7 -10.96 3.95 -0.90
N GLU A 8 -12.20 3.86 -0.48
CA GLU A 8 -13.24 3.17 -1.24
C GLU A 8 -13.76 4.08 -2.35
N ARG A 9 -13.65 3.63 -3.58
CA ARG A 9 -14.04 4.43 -4.75
C ARG A 9 -15.53 4.75 -4.75
N SER A 10 -16.36 3.83 -4.28
CA SER A 10 -17.81 3.98 -4.31
C SER A 10 -18.32 5.03 -3.31
N THR A 11 -17.64 5.24 -2.20
CA THR A 11 -18.09 6.14 -1.14
C THR A 11 -17.17 7.34 -0.94
N GLY A 12 -15.92 7.25 -1.40
CA GLY A 12 -14.88 8.25 -1.15
C GLY A 12 -14.35 8.22 0.28
N LYS A 13 -14.75 7.24 1.07
CA LYS A 13 -14.34 7.12 2.47
C LYS A 13 -13.08 6.28 2.60
N PRO A 14 -12.30 6.51 3.69
CA PRO A 14 -11.14 5.66 3.97
C PRO A 14 -11.55 4.19 4.11
N ALA A 15 -10.74 3.31 3.56
CA ALA A 15 -10.98 1.87 3.62
C ALA A 15 -10.29 1.30 4.86
N TYR A 16 -11.08 0.88 5.83
CA TYR A 16 -10.60 0.38 7.11
C TYR A 16 -10.30 -1.13 7.03
N TYR A 17 -9.25 -1.54 7.70
CA TYR A 17 -8.86 -2.93 7.91
C TYR A 17 -8.64 -3.70 6.61
N LYS A 18 -8.04 -3.04 5.63
CA LYS A 18 -7.63 -3.68 4.38
C LYS A 18 -6.20 -4.15 4.50
N ARG A 19 -5.92 -5.35 4.00
CA ARG A 19 -4.59 -5.95 4.06
C ARG A 19 -3.74 -5.41 2.91
N VAL A 20 -2.72 -4.64 3.24
CA VAL A 20 -1.83 -4.01 2.27
C VAL A 20 -0.47 -4.68 2.32
N GLY A 21 0.02 -5.10 1.16
CA GLY A 21 1.35 -5.67 1.02
C GLY A 21 2.04 -5.08 -0.20
N ILE A 22 3.37 -5.12 -0.20
CA ILE A 22 4.17 -4.57 -1.29
C ILE A 22 5.21 -5.60 -1.72
N ALA A 23 5.28 -5.83 -3.03
CA ALA A 23 6.35 -6.61 -3.64
C ALA A 23 7.28 -5.64 -4.37
N PHE A 24 8.48 -5.45 -3.85
CA PHE A 24 9.43 -4.53 -4.45
C PHE A 24 10.06 -5.12 -5.70
N HIS A 25 10.22 -4.28 -6.72
CA HIS A 25 11.06 -4.60 -7.87
C HIS A 25 12.53 -4.54 -7.45
N GLY A 26 13.34 -5.37 -8.08
CA GLY A 26 14.77 -5.40 -7.79
C GLY A 26 15.19 -6.72 -7.17
N PHE A 27 16.42 -7.06 -7.41
CA PHE A 27 16.92 -8.42 -7.18
C PHE A 27 16.90 -8.83 -5.71
N PHE A 28 17.15 -7.87 -4.80
CA PHE A 28 17.32 -8.19 -3.37
C PHE A 28 16.23 -7.58 -2.46
N ARG A 29 15.19 -6.97 -3.04
CA ARG A 29 14.22 -6.24 -2.21
C ARG A 29 13.17 -7.16 -1.60
N GLY A 30 12.55 -8.04 -2.39
CA GLY A 30 11.52 -8.93 -1.89
C GLY A 30 10.21 -8.23 -1.56
N SER A 31 9.49 -8.80 -0.60
CA SER A 31 8.15 -8.32 -0.21
C SER A 31 8.13 -7.85 1.23
N THR A 32 7.20 -6.94 1.54
CA THR A 32 6.96 -6.52 2.91
C THR A 32 6.06 -7.52 3.63
N LYS A 33 6.01 -7.43 4.95
CA LYS A 33 4.93 -8.02 5.72
C LYS A 33 3.65 -7.24 5.42
N ASP A 34 2.51 -7.90 5.50
CA ASP A 34 1.23 -7.24 5.32
C ASP A 34 0.94 -6.30 6.50
N VAL A 35 0.40 -5.14 6.20
CA VAL A 35 -0.04 -4.16 7.19
C VAL A 35 -1.50 -3.84 6.91
N TYR A 36 -2.32 -3.88 7.94
CA TYR A 36 -3.75 -3.56 7.81
C TYR A 36 -3.97 -2.06 7.95
N THR A 37 -4.84 -1.50 7.14
CA THR A 37 -5.17 -0.08 7.22
C THR A 37 -5.90 0.23 8.51
N ASP A 38 -5.66 1.44 9.04
CA ASP A 38 -6.37 1.96 10.20
C ASP A 38 -7.68 2.64 9.77
N ARG A 39 -8.31 3.35 10.71
CA ARG A 39 -9.60 4.01 10.44
C ARG A 39 -9.49 5.15 9.43
N ASP A 40 -8.30 5.69 9.23
CA ASP A 40 -8.03 6.71 8.20
C ASP A 40 -7.65 6.09 6.87
N GLY A 41 -7.68 4.77 6.77
CA GLY A 41 -7.28 4.05 5.57
C GLY A 41 -5.78 3.95 5.39
N GLU A 42 -5.00 4.23 6.43
CA GLU A 42 -3.54 4.31 6.33
C GLU A 42 -2.87 3.02 6.79
N ALA A 43 -1.90 2.60 6.00
CA ALA A 43 -0.99 1.51 6.35
C ALA A 43 0.44 2.07 6.27
N HIS A 44 1.15 2.02 7.40
CA HIS A 44 2.49 2.61 7.50
C HIS A 44 3.55 1.52 7.37
N PHE A 45 4.56 1.80 6.55
CA PHE A 45 5.64 0.86 6.27
C PHE A 45 6.98 1.46 6.62
N GLU A 46 7.76 0.76 7.42
CA GLU A 46 9.12 1.16 7.80
C GLU A 46 10.13 0.53 6.85
N TYR A 47 10.00 0.83 5.56
CA TYR A 47 10.88 0.37 4.49
C TYR A 47 11.37 1.55 3.70
N ASP A 48 12.49 1.38 3.01
CA ASP A 48 13.00 2.40 2.11
C ASP A 48 12.06 2.56 0.92
N ASN A 49 12.01 3.78 0.40
CA ASN A 49 11.28 4.06 -0.83
C ASN A 49 11.82 3.23 -1.99
N GLY A 50 11.00 2.96 -2.97
CA GLY A 50 11.42 2.20 -4.13
C GLY A 50 10.28 1.94 -5.09
N ARG A 51 10.58 1.20 -6.14
CA ARG A 51 9.55 0.77 -7.09
C ARG A 51 9.01 -0.58 -6.67
N GLY A 52 7.70 -0.74 -6.77
CA GLY A 52 7.08 -1.99 -6.40
C GLY A 52 5.63 -2.07 -6.79
N ILE A 53 5.02 -3.20 -6.44
CA ILE A 53 3.61 -3.48 -6.68
C ILE A 53 2.90 -3.44 -5.33
N ILE A 54 1.81 -2.67 -5.27
CA ILE A 54 0.96 -2.60 -4.08
C ILE A 54 -0.20 -3.55 -4.26
N TYR A 55 -0.40 -4.43 -3.28
CA TYR A 55 -1.54 -5.35 -3.22
C TYR A 55 -2.45 -4.94 -2.07
N VAL A 56 -3.75 -4.92 -2.34
CA VAL A 56 -4.78 -4.74 -1.30
C VAL A 56 -5.68 -5.95 -1.34
N ASP A 57 -5.76 -6.66 -0.21
CA ASP A 57 -6.50 -7.93 -0.08
C ASP A 57 -6.11 -8.94 -1.17
N GLY A 58 -4.82 -8.95 -1.53
CA GLY A 58 -4.29 -9.87 -2.51
C GLY A 58 -4.42 -9.43 -3.97
N GLU A 59 -5.06 -8.31 -4.24
CA GLU A 59 -5.21 -7.80 -5.60
C GLU A 59 -4.20 -6.70 -5.88
N GLU A 60 -3.57 -6.75 -7.03
CA GLU A 60 -2.65 -5.71 -7.47
C GLU A 60 -3.44 -4.44 -7.78
N VAL A 61 -3.08 -3.33 -7.13
CA VAL A 61 -3.76 -2.04 -7.30
C VAL A 61 -2.85 -0.94 -7.83
N TYR A 62 -1.55 -1.14 -7.80
CA TYR A 62 -0.59 -0.15 -8.27
C TYR A 62 0.76 -0.81 -8.55
N ASP A 63 1.45 -0.32 -9.58
CA ASP A 63 2.82 -0.73 -9.88
C ASP A 63 3.60 0.51 -10.29
N GLY A 64 4.64 0.85 -9.55
CA GLY A 64 5.47 2.01 -9.85
C GLY A 64 6.25 2.50 -8.64
N GLU A 65 6.56 3.80 -8.63
CA GLU A 65 7.29 4.44 -7.55
C GLU A 65 6.45 4.50 -6.28
N ILE A 66 7.06 4.17 -5.16
CA ILE A 66 6.43 4.23 -3.85
C ILE A 66 7.32 5.08 -2.94
N CYS A 67 6.82 6.26 -2.58
CA CYS A 67 7.53 7.16 -1.68
C CYS A 67 6.53 8.08 -0.99
N GLY A 68 6.87 8.54 0.22
CA GLY A 68 6.03 9.44 0.98
C GLY A 68 4.65 8.86 1.27
N ARG A 69 3.63 9.46 0.70
CA ARG A 69 2.24 8.98 0.82
C ARG A 69 1.72 8.61 -0.56
N LYS A 70 1.28 7.38 -0.70
CA LYS A 70 0.66 6.90 -1.93
C LYS A 70 -0.81 6.65 -1.69
N ILE A 71 -1.67 7.30 -2.45
CA ILE A 71 -3.12 7.18 -2.33
C ILE A 71 -3.63 6.18 -3.35
N ILE A 72 -4.42 5.23 -2.88
CA ILE A 72 -5.00 4.13 -3.68
C ILE A 72 -6.51 4.16 -3.54
N TYR A 73 -7.21 4.00 -4.64
CA TYR A 73 -8.68 3.85 -4.67
C TYR A 73 -9.03 2.41 -5.05
N ILE A 74 -9.89 1.80 -4.27
CA ILE A 74 -10.33 0.43 -4.52
C ILE A 74 -11.82 0.33 -4.79
#